data_356009e27c89fad7386c1553aab74740
#
_entry.id   356009e27c89fad7386c1553aab74740
#
_cell.length_a   1.000
_cell.length_b   1.000
_cell.length_c   1.000
_cell.angle_alpha   90.00
_cell.angle_beta   90.00
_cell.angle_gamma   90.00
#
_symmetry.space_group_name_H-M   'P 1'
#
loop_
_entity.id
_entity.type
_entity.pdbx_description
1 polymer ?
#
loop_
_entity_poly.entity_id
_entity_poly.type
_entity_poly.pdbx_seq_one_letter_code
_entity_poly.pdbx_strand_id
1 'polypeptide(L)'
;MKYQLQIVESLRKLRKRRIRILVLTQSVSDVDMIYGKDERKAMLGNFKFTVILGCKDTETQEYFSKMIGEKRSLLATDPYQKPHPIIKPADLAHLEQDLFVICDDGAIRLKKNFYFK
;
A
#
# COMPACT_ATOMS: atom_id res chain seq x y z
N MET A 1 -10.85 3.40 -23.15
CA MET A 1 -10.09 2.32 -23.81
C MET A 1 -10.87 1.03 -23.82
N LYS A 2 -10.94 0.38 -24.98
CA LYS A 2 -11.69 -0.87 -25.16
C LYS A 2 -11.15 -2.07 -24.39
N TYR A 3 -9.97 -1.95 -23.76
CA TYR A 3 -9.28 -3.07 -23.13
C TYR A 3 -8.96 -2.84 -21.65
N GLN A 4 -9.62 -1.86 -21.02
CA GLN A 4 -9.52 -1.76 -19.57
C GLN A 4 -10.23 -2.97 -18.96
N LEU A 5 -9.43 -3.85 -18.42
CA LEU A 5 -9.96 -4.93 -17.59
C LEU A 5 -10.73 -4.30 -16.44
N GLN A 6 -11.96 -4.74 -16.25
CA GLN A 6 -12.70 -4.42 -15.03
C GLN A 6 -12.08 -5.21 -13.89
N ILE A 7 -10.92 -4.74 -13.42
CA ILE A 7 -10.11 -5.47 -12.45
C ILE A 7 -10.86 -5.72 -11.15
N VAL A 8 -11.64 -4.74 -10.68
CA VAL A 8 -12.39 -4.88 -9.44
C VAL A 8 -13.40 -6.04 -9.55
N GLU A 9 -14.13 -6.08 -10.64
CA GLU A 9 -15.12 -7.12 -10.90
C GLU A 9 -14.43 -8.48 -11.08
N SER A 10 -13.32 -8.50 -11.79
CA SER A 10 -12.50 -9.70 -11.98
C SER A 10 -11.95 -10.22 -10.66
N LEU A 11 -11.45 -9.35 -9.78
CA LEU A 11 -10.96 -9.73 -8.46
C LEU A 11 -12.03 -10.43 -7.64
N ARG A 12 -13.25 -9.93 -7.68
CA ARG A 12 -14.37 -10.53 -6.96
C ARG A 12 -14.77 -11.89 -7.53
N LYS A 13 -14.83 -12.02 -8.85
CA LYS A 13 -15.23 -13.25 -9.54
C LYS A 13 -14.16 -14.33 -9.48
N LEU A 14 -12.91 -13.98 -9.70
CA LEU A 14 -11.79 -14.92 -9.74
C LEU A 14 -11.43 -15.45 -8.36
N ARG A 15 -11.72 -14.69 -7.30
CA ARG A 15 -11.55 -15.12 -5.93
C ARG A 15 -12.32 -16.40 -5.62
N LYS A 16 -13.55 -16.51 -6.14
CA LYS A 16 -14.38 -17.70 -5.98
C LYS A 16 -13.82 -18.92 -6.72
N ARG A 17 -13.01 -18.69 -7.75
CA ARG A 17 -12.39 -19.73 -8.56
C ARG A 17 -10.97 -20.08 -8.11
N ARG A 18 -10.53 -19.57 -6.96
CA ARG A 18 -9.17 -19.76 -6.40
C ARG A 18 -8.05 -19.27 -7.31
N ILE A 19 -8.32 -18.26 -8.11
CA ILE A 19 -7.32 -17.60 -8.95
C ILE A 19 -6.73 -16.44 -8.16
N ARG A 20 -5.40 -16.32 -8.19
CA ARG A 20 -4.66 -15.24 -7.54
C ARG A 20 -4.21 -14.24 -8.58
N ILE A 21 -4.30 -12.97 -8.23
CA ILE A 21 -3.87 -11.87 -9.10
C ILE A 21 -2.76 -11.11 -8.39
N LEU A 22 -1.66 -10.88 -9.11
CA LEU A 22 -0.56 -10.03 -8.66
C LEU A 22 -0.49 -8.81 -9.59
N VAL A 23 -0.52 -7.61 -9.00
CA VAL A 23 -0.36 -6.36 -9.73
C VAL A 23 0.92 -5.68 -9.27
N LEU A 24 1.75 -5.30 -10.22
CA LEU A 24 2.98 -4.55 -9.98
C LEU A 24 2.83 -3.14 -10.56
N THR A 25 3.16 -2.13 -9.79
CA THR A 25 3.12 -0.74 -10.23
C THR A 25 4.22 0.07 -9.56
N GLN A 26 4.64 1.16 -10.19
CA GLN A 26 5.63 2.07 -9.63
C GLN A 26 4.99 3.13 -8.73
N SER A 27 3.73 3.47 -8.97
CA SER A 27 3.03 4.48 -8.20
C SER A 27 1.52 4.29 -8.25
N VAL A 28 0.84 4.86 -7.28
CA VAL A 28 -0.62 4.94 -7.25
C VAL A 28 -1.12 5.84 -8.38
N SER A 29 -0.37 6.89 -8.70
CA SER A 29 -0.72 7.81 -9.78
C SER A 29 -0.79 7.13 -11.14
N ASP A 30 0.09 6.16 -11.42
CA ASP A 30 0.06 5.39 -12.66
C ASP A 30 -1.24 4.58 -12.78
N VAL A 31 -1.69 4.01 -11.67
CA VAL A 31 -2.97 3.28 -11.63
C VAL A 31 -4.14 4.24 -11.85
N ASP A 32 -4.09 5.43 -11.25
CA ASP A 32 -5.12 6.46 -11.41
C ASP A 32 -5.25 6.91 -12.88
N MET A 33 -4.16 7.01 -13.60
CA MET A 33 -4.17 7.38 -15.02
C MET A 33 -4.91 6.36 -15.88
N ILE A 34 -4.84 5.08 -15.52
CA ILE A 34 -5.46 4.00 -16.28
C ILE A 34 -6.91 3.79 -15.86
N TYR A 35 -7.20 3.77 -14.56
CA TYR A 35 -8.49 3.35 -14.02
C TYR A 35 -9.29 4.46 -13.33
N GLY A 36 -8.66 5.58 -12.99
CA GLY A 36 -9.26 6.63 -12.18
C GLY A 36 -9.16 6.35 -10.68
N LYS A 37 -9.37 7.42 -9.89
CA LYS A 37 -9.18 7.35 -8.43
C LYS A 37 -10.16 6.42 -7.73
N ASP A 38 -11.43 6.43 -8.13
CA ASP A 38 -12.46 5.62 -7.50
C ASP A 38 -12.22 4.12 -7.75
N GLU A 39 -11.90 3.78 -8.99
CA GLU A 39 -11.57 2.40 -9.37
C GLU A 39 -10.30 1.92 -8.65
N ARG A 40 -9.30 2.78 -8.54
CA ARG A 40 -8.06 2.49 -7.82
C ARG A 40 -8.33 2.19 -6.34
N LYS A 41 -9.16 3.00 -5.67
CA LYS A 41 -9.51 2.77 -4.27
C LYS A 41 -10.21 1.42 -4.08
N ALA A 42 -11.15 1.11 -4.95
CA ALA A 42 -11.86 -0.17 -4.92
C ALA A 42 -10.91 -1.34 -5.20
N MET A 43 -10.00 -1.18 -6.14
CA MET A 43 -9.01 -2.21 -6.49
C MET A 43 -8.08 -2.50 -5.32
N LEU A 44 -7.48 -1.47 -4.74
CA LEU A 44 -6.56 -1.63 -3.61
C LEU A 44 -7.24 -2.19 -2.37
N GLY A 45 -8.52 -1.87 -2.17
CA GLY A 45 -9.30 -2.42 -1.06
C GLY A 45 -9.62 -3.91 -1.21
N ASN A 46 -9.52 -4.46 -2.42
CA ASN A 46 -9.79 -5.87 -2.69
C ASN A 46 -8.54 -6.76 -2.66
N PHE A 47 -7.35 -6.19 -2.58
CA PHE A 47 -6.12 -6.96 -2.42
C PHE A 47 -5.93 -7.36 -0.97
N LYS A 48 -5.60 -8.62 -0.75
CA LYS A 48 -5.35 -9.14 0.60
C LYS A 48 -4.01 -8.65 1.15
N PHE A 49 -3.01 -8.55 0.29
CA PHE A 49 -1.68 -8.11 0.65
C PHE A 49 -1.22 -6.97 -0.24
N THR A 50 -0.62 -5.96 0.37
CA THR A 50 0.06 -4.87 -0.32
C THR A 50 1.50 -4.83 0.13
N VAL A 51 2.44 -4.97 -0.79
CA VAL A 51 3.87 -4.94 -0.49
C VAL A 51 4.46 -3.64 -1.03
N ILE A 52 5.11 -2.89 -0.16
CA ILE A 52 5.71 -1.60 -0.47
C ILE A 52 7.22 -1.74 -0.41
N LEU A 53 7.87 -1.69 -1.57
CA LEU A 53 9.33 -1.78 -1.69
C LEU A 53 10.00 -0.41 -1.65
N GLY A 54 9.25 0.64 -1.88
CA GLY A 54 9.68 2.02 -1.91
C GLY A 54 8.82 2.79 -2.89
N CYS A 55 8.67 4.09 -2.69
CA CYS A 55 7.91 4.94 -3.59
C CYS A 55 8.48 6.36 -3.56
N LYS A 56 8.61 6.94 -4.76
CA LYS A 56 9.16 8.28 -4.94
C LYS A 56 8.09 9.36 -5.11
N ASP A 57 6.89 8.94 -5.50
CA ASP A 57 5.77 9.83 -5.76
C ASP A 57 5.12 10.26 -4.44
N THR A 58 4.92 11.57 -4.27
CA THR A 58 4.38 12.15 -3.03
C THR A 58 2.98 11.63 -2.72
N GLU A 59 2.09 11.54 -3.71
CA GLU A 59 0.73 11.01 -3.50
C GLU A 59 0.76 9.56 -3.02
N THR A 60 1.63 8.76 -3.62
CA THR A 60 1.81 7.36 -3.25
C THR A 60 2.37 7.24 -1.83
N GLN A 61 3.35 8.07 -1.49
CA GLN A 61 3.93 8.11 -0.15
C GLN A 61 2.88 8.45 0.91
N GLU A 62 2.08 9.48 0.68
CA GLU A 62 1.03 9.89 1.60
C GLU A 62 -0.03 8.82 1.75
N TYR A 63 -0.46 8.22 0.64
CA TYR A 63 -1.46 7.17 0.63
C TYR A 63 -1.01 5.97 1.47
N PHE A 64 0.18 5.47 1.25
CA PHE A 64 0.69 4.31 1.97
C PHE A 64 1.07 4.61 3.41
N SER A 65 1.56 5.81 3.70
CA SER A 65 1.81 6.22 5.08
C SER A 65 0.52 6.20 5.90
N LYS A 66 -0.58 6.69 5.35
CA LYS A 66 -1.89 6.63 5.99
C LYS A 66 -2.39 5.19 6.15
N MET A 67 -2.16 4.36 5.13
CA MET A 67 -2.57 2.96 5.15
C MET A 67 -1.81 2.15 6.20
N ILE A 68 -0.52 2.41 6.39
CA ILE A 68 0.31 1.80 7.43
C ILE A 68 -0.20 2.19 8.82
N GLY A 69 -0.66 3.42 8.96
CA GLY A 69 -1.33 3.87 10.15
C GLY A 69 -0.52 4.79 11.04
N GLU A 70 -1.09 5.09 12.19
CA GLU A 70 -0.56 6.02 13.15
C GLU A 70 -0.24 5.34 14.47
N LYS A 71 0.77 5.86 15.13
CA LYS A 71 1.22 5.36 16.43
C LYS A 71 1.03 6.44 17.48
N ARG A 72 0.37 6.08 18.59
CA ARG A 72 0.34 6.91 19.78
C ARG A 72 1.43 6.45 20.74
N SER A 73 2.12 7.40 21.34
CA SER A 73 3.07 7.09 22.39
C SER A 73 2.31 6.59 23.63
N LEU A 74 2.60 5.36 24.06
CA LEU A 74 2.02 4.80 25.28
C LEU A 74 2.55 5.48 26.54
N LEU A 75 3.64 6.23 26.44
CA LEU A 75 4.25 6.98 27.53
C LEU A 75 3.78 8.43 27.59
N ALA A 76 2.91 8.86 26.69
CA ALA A 76 2.38 10.20 26.68
C ALA A 76 1.37 10.36 27.83
N THR A 77 1.73 11.20 28.78
CA THR A 77 0.82 11.62 29.85
C THR A 77 -0.13 12.73 29.39
N ASP A 78 0.13 13.31 28.22
CA ASP A 78 -0.68 14.37 27.64
C ASP A 78 -1.82 13.78 26.81
N PRO A 79 -3.10 13.96 27.25
CA PRO A 79 -4.25 13.45 26.49
C PRO A 79 -4.46 14.18 25.16
N TYR A 80 -3.78 15.28 24.93
CA TYR A 80 -3.86 16.06 23.68
C TYR A 80 -2.74 15.73 22.71
N GLN A 81 -1.89 14.77 23.01
CA GLN A 81 -0.84 14.37 22.09
C GLN A 81 -1.45 13.79 20.82
N LYS A 82 -1.12 14.42 19.68
CA LYS A 82 -1.57 13.94 18.39
C LYS A 82 -0.85 12.63 18.03
N PRO A 83 -1.56 11.66 17.44
CA PRO A 83 -0.92 10.45 16.94
C PRO A 83 0.10 10.80 15.84
N HIS A 84 1.22 10.09 15.84
CA HIS A 84 2.26 10.24 14.84
C HIS A 84 2.18 9.11 13.82
N PRO A 85 2.46 9.35 12.52
CA PRO A 85 2.53 8.23 11.58
C PRO A 85 3.64 7.26 11.97
N ILE A 86 3.40 5.98 11.78
CA ILE A 86 4.40 4.93 12.02
C ILE A 86 5.62 5.14 11.14
N ILE A 87 5.39 5.58 9.90
CA ILE A 87 6.43 6.01 8.98
C ILE A 87 5.99 7.32 8.32
N LYS A 88 6.92 8.28 8.24
CA LYS A 88 6.66 9.53 7.52
C LYS A 88 6.58 9.26 6.02
N PRO A 89 5.70 9.97 5.28
CA PRO A 89 5.59 9.75 3.84
C PRO A 89 6.92 9.82 3.09
N ALA A 90 7.76 10.80 3.42
CA ALA A 90 9.07 10.98 2.77
C ALA A 90 10.02 9.80 2.99
N ASP A 91 9.92 9.11 4.12
CA ASP A 91 10.80 7.99 4.46
C ASP A 91 10.50 6.76 3.59
N LEU A 92 9.32 6.69 2.96
CA LEU A 92 9.00 5.62 2.01
C LEU A 92 9.85 5.66 0.74
N ALA A 93 10.47 6.80 0.42
CA ALA A 93 11.42 6.89 -0.67
C ALA A 93 12.78 6.27 -0.34
N HIS A 94 13.08 6.08 0.94
CA HIS A 94 14.39 5.67 1.45
C HIS A 94 14.32 4.38 2.27
N LEU A 95 13.46 3.44 1.88
CA LEU A 95 13.35 2.16 2.57
C LEU A 95 14.59 1.29 2.42
N GLU A 96 15.34 1.48 1.32
CA GLU A 96 16.59 0.77 1.03
C GLU A 96 16.47 -0.76 1.19
N GLN A 97 16.85 -1.29 2.34
CA GLN A 97 16.81 -2.72 2.62
C GLN A 97 15.50 -3.17 3.25
N ASP A 98 14.62 -2.25 3.60
CA ASP A 98 13.36 -2.57 4.26
C ASP A 98 12.18 -2.55 3.29
N LEU A 99 11.13 -3.25 3.66
CA LEU A 99 9.85 -3.22 2.97
C LEU A 99 8.71 -3.26 3.98
N PHE A 100 7.52 -2.82 3.57
CA PHE A 100 6.31 -2.97 4.35
C PHE A 100 5.36 -3.95 3.68
N VAL A 101 4.73 -4.80 4.47
CA VAL A 101 3.63 -5.64 4.04
C VAL A 101 2.39 -5.23 4.80
N ILE A 102 1.34 -4.84 4.09
CA ILE A 102 0.05 -4.46 4.67
C ILE A 102 -0.94 -5.58 4.39
N CYS A 103 -1.62 -6.05 5.43
CA CYS A 103 -2.67 -7.05 5.35
C CYS A 103 -3.80 -6.69 6.31
N ASP A 104 -4.81 -7.55 6.41
CA ASP A 104 -5.97 -7.30 7.28
C ASP A 104 -5.60 -7.15 8.75
N ASP A 105 -4.51 -7.80 9.18
CA ASP A 105 -4.03 -7.74 10.56
C ASP A 105 -3.14 -6.53 10.86
N GLY A 106 -2.84 -5.72 9.87
CA GLY A 106 -2.02 -4.53 10.03
C GLY A 106 -0.82 -4.50 9.09
N ALA A 107 0.16 -3.66 9.41
CA ALA A 107 1.37 -3.48 8.63
C ALA A 107 2.58 -4.05 9.35
N ILE A 108 3.46 -4.72 8.63
CA ILE A 108 4.68 -5.32 9.16
C ILE A 108 5.87 -4.78 8.37
N ARG A 109 6.92 -4.37 9.07
CA ARG A 109 8.19 -3.98 8.46
C ARG A 109 9.12 -5.17 8.41
N LEU A 110 9.63 -5.50 7.21
CA LEU A 110 10.51 -6.62 6.96
C LEU A 110 11.75 -6.15 6.21
N LYS A 111 12.78 -6.99 6.20
CA LYS A 111 13.99 -6.74 5.40
C LYS A 111 13.89 -7.42 4.04
N LYS A 112 14.35 -6.71 3.01
CA LYS A 112 14.42 -7.27 1.66
C LYS A 112 15.47 -8.37 1.61
N ASN A 113 15.16 -9.44 0.88
CA ASN A 113 16.11 -10.52 0.63
C ASN A 113 16.58 -10.43 -0.83
N PHE A 114 17.77 -9.87 -1.02
CA PHE A 114 18.37 -9.75 -2.35
C PHE A 114 18.97 -11.06 -2.78
N TYR A 115 18.69 -11.49 -4.01
CA TYR A 115 19.26 -12.74 -4.55
C TYR A 115 20.74 -12.62 -4.88
N PHE A 116 21.20 -11.40 -5.10
CA PHE A 116 22.62 -11.11 -5.29
C PHE A 116 23.20 -10.59 -3.96
N LYS A 117 24.04 -11.36 -3.39
CA LYS A 117 24.81 -10.92 -2.22
C LYS A 117 26.28 -10.85 -2.57
#